data_8561932f458e11de62e368d5216482bc
#
_entry.id   8561932f458e11de62e368d5216482bc
#
_cell.length_a   1.000
_cell.length_b   1.000
_cell.length_c   1.000
_cell.angle_alpha   90.00
_cell.angle_beta   90.00
_cell.angle_gamma   90.00
#
_symmetry.space_group_name_H-M   'P 1'
#
loop_
_entity.id
_entity.type
_entity.pdbx_description
1 polymer ?
#
loop_
_entity_poly.entity_id
_entity_poly.type
_entity_poly.pdbx_seq_one_letter_code
_entity_poly.pdbx_strand_id
1 'polypeptide(L)'
;MRYLHTMLRVRNLDAALDFYCNKLGLKEVRRRVDDKAKFTLVFLAASADDELVAKGPATRQAPLVELTYNWDTEDYGEARYFGHLAYEVDDIYALCERLMKAGVTINRPPRDGNMAFVRSPDKHSIELLQKGAPLPAKEPWISMPNSGKW
;
A
#
# COMPACT_ATOMS: atom_id res chain seq x y z
N MET A 1 11.26 17.23 -14.71
CA MET A 1 10.86 16.87 -13.35
C MET A 1 10.35 15.43 -13.38
N ARG A 2 10.67 14.59 -12.37
CA ARG A 2 10.19 13.20 -12.26
C ARG A 2 9.74 12.96 -10.83
N TYR A 3 8.60 12.31 -10.65
CA TYR A 3 8.16 11.82 -9.34
C TYR A 3 9.08 10.68 -8.87
N LEU A 4 9.52 10.70 -7.60
CA LEU A 4 10.46 9.72 -7.04
C LEU A 4 9.80 8.81 -6.00
N HIS A 5 9.18 9.39 -4.98
CA HIS A 5 8.53 8.63 -3.91
C HIS A 5 7.50 9.44 -3.14
N THR A 6 6.61 8.74 -2.46
CA THR A 6 5.79 9.25 -1.35
C THR A 6 6.38 8.71 -0.05
N MET A 7 6.62 9.58 0.93
CA MET A 7 7.04 9.17 2.26
C MET A 7 5.83 9.03 3.19
N LEU A 8 5.79 7.91 3.92
CA LEU A 8 4.77 7.60 4.93
C LEU A 8 5.46 7.30 6.26
N ARG A 9 5.03 7.94 7.32
CA ARG A 9 5.45 7.58 8.68
C ARG A 9 4.67 6.39 9.20
N VAL A 10 5.38 5.45 9.84
CA VAL A 10 4.79 4.23 10.41
C VAL A 10 5.17 4.10 11.88
N ARG A 11 4.21 3.67 12.72
CA ARG A 11 4.41 3.48 14.16
C ARG A 11 5.13 2.18 14.49
N ASN A 12 4.94 1.17 13.66
CA ASN A 12 5.51 -0.16 13.82
C ASN A 12 5.98 -0.66 12.45
N LEU A 13 7.30 -0.76 12.28
CA LEU A 13 7.90 -1.11 11.00
C LEU A 13 7.54 -2.54 10.58
N ASP A 14 7.54 -3.50 11.52
CA ASP A 14 7.24 -4.91 11.21
C ASP A 14 5.79 -5.08 10.75
N ALA A 15 4.84 -4.43 11.43
CA ALA A 15 3.43 -4.44 11.04
C ALA A 15 3.21 -3.76 9.68
N ALA A 16 3.93 -2.67 9.41
CA ALA A 16 3.86 -1.99 8.12
C ALA A 16 4.44 -2.85 7.00
N LEU A 17 5.59 -3.47 7.20
CA LEU A 17 6.21 -4.38 6.23
C LEU A 17 5.35 -5.62 5.98
N ASP A 18 4.75 -6.21 7.02
CA ASP A 18 3.81 -7.31 6.84
C ASP A 18 2.63 -6.90 5.97
N PHE A 19 2.08 -5.70 6.19
CA PHE A 19 0.99 -5.19 5.36
C PHE A 19 1.43 -4.91 3.91
N TYR A 20 2.44 -4.04 3.74
CA TYR A 20 2.82 -3.58 2.40
C TYR A 20 3.51 -4.67 1.57
N CYS A 21 4.36 -5.50 2.17
CA CYS A 21 5.10 -6.54 1.44
C CYS A 21 4.36 -7.88 1.40
N ASN A 22 3.99 -8.45 2.55
CA ASN A 22 3.43 -9.81 2.59
C ASN A 22 1.97 -9.85 2.13
N LYS A 23 1.15 -8.85 2.49
CA LYS A 23 -0.28 -8.82 2.16
C LYS A 23 -0.56 -8.11 0.85
N LEU A 24 -0.07 -6.87 0.69
CA LEU A 24 -0.32 -6.07 -0.51
C LEU A 24 0.56 -6.48 -1.70
N GLY A 25 1.81 -6.93 -1.46
CA GLY A 25 2.70 -7.50 -2.47
C GLY A 25 3.75 -6.54 -3.02
N LEU A 26 4.04 -5.44 -2.32
CA LEU A 26 5.18 -4.61 -2.66
C LEU A 26 6.50 -5.31 -2.27
N LYS A 27 7.61 -4.87 -2.87
CA LYS A 27 8.94 -5.42 -2.60
C LYS A 27 9.83 -4.38 -1.95
N GLU A 28 10.53 -4.76 -0.88
CA GLU A 28 11.59 -3.94 -0.32
C GLU A 28 12.77 -3.89 -1.30
N VAL A 29 13.17 -2.68 -1.70
CA VAL A 29 14.24 -2.46 -2.67
C VAL A 29 15.45 -1.76 -2.07
N ARG A 30 15.28 -1.10 -0.92
CA ARG A 30 16.35 -0.43 -0.21
C ARG A 30 15.97 -0.20 1.25
N ARG A 31 16.98 -0.31 2.14
CA ARG A 31 16.85 0.05 3.56
C ARG A 31 18.02 0.93 3.99
N ARG A 32 17.74 1.89 4.88
CA ARG A 32 18.74 2.71 5.55
C ARG A 32 18.39 2.81 7.03
N VAL A 33 19.36 2.57 7.87
CA VAL A 33 19.28 2.78 9.32
C VAL A 33 20.17 3.96 9.69
N ASP A 34 19.66 4.87 10.50
CA ASP A 34 20.44 6.02 11.00
C ASP A 34 20.40 6.02 12.53
N ASP A 35 21.47 5.48 13.14
CA ASP A 35 21.62 5.35 14.58
C ASP A 35 21.76 6.69 15.32
N LYS A 36 22.25 7.71 14.61
CA LYS A 36 22.39 9.05 15.21
C LYS A 36 21.07 9.79 15.25
N ALA A 37 20.34 9.77 14.13
CA ALA A 37 19.06 10.44 14.01
C ALA A 37 17.87 9.58 14.45
N LYS A 38 18.12 8.32 14.86
CA LYS A 38 17.12 7.39 15.44
C LYS A 38 15.93 7.13 14.52
N PHE A 39 16.20 6.76 13.27
CA PHE A 39 15.15 6.34 12.34
C PHE A 39 15.60 5.19 11.42
N THR A 40 14.62 4.53 10.83
CA THR A 40 14.80 3.55 9.75
C THR A 40 13.95 3.96 8.56
N LEU A 41 14.56 3.99 7.37
CA LEU A 41 13.86 4.17 6.09
C LEU A 41 13.81 2.85 5.34
N VAL A 42 12.64 2.51 4.79
CA VAL A 42 12.47 1.36 3.89
C VAL A 42 11.77 1.83 2.63
N PHE A 43 12.35 1.54 1.48
CA PHE A 43 11.80 1.90 0.16
C PHE A 43 11.18 0.67 -0.47
N LEU A 44 9.94 0.81 -0.88
CA LEU A 44 9.14 -0.25 -1.47
C LEU A 44 8.78 0.09 -2.91
N ALA A 45 8.82 -0.89 -3.80
CA ALA A 45 8.36 -0.79 -5.19
C ALA A 45 7.18 -1.74 -5.45
N ALA A 46 6.31 -1.39 -6.40
CA ALA A 46 5.34 -2.33 -6.93
C ALA A 46 6.05 -3.42 -7.75
N SER A 47 5.54 -4.65 -7.73
CA SER A 47 6.17 -5.77 -8.44
C SER A 47 6.22 -5.58 -9.96
N ALA A 48 5.27 -4.82 -10.53
CA ALA A 48 5.29 -4.47 -11.95
C ALA A 48 6.45 -3.56 -12.34
N ASP A 49 7.12 -2.91 -11.36
CA ASP A 49 8.25 -2.01 -11.60
C ASP A 49 9.62 -2.70 -11.45
N ASP A 50 9.66 -4.03 -11.34
CA ASP A 50 10.90 -4.80 -11.14
C ASP A 50 12.00 -4.47 -12.16
N GLU A 51 11.64 -4.32 -13.44
CA GLU A 51 12.61 -3.95 -14.49
C GLU A 51 13.19 -2.55 -14.29
N LEU A 52 12.39 -1.60 -13.77
CA LEU A 52 12.85 -0.25 -13.46
C LEU A 52 13.75 -0.24 -12.24
N VAL A 53 13.42 -1.06 -11.23
CA VAL A 53 14.24 -1.25 -10.03
C VAL A 53 15.59 -1.89 -10.37
N ALA A 54 15.61 -2.90 -11.26
CA ALA A 54 16.81 -3.61 -11.67
C ALA A 54 17.84 -2.70 -12.36
N LYS A 55 17.43 -1.56 -12.95
CA LYS A 55 18.35 -0.55 -13.51
C LYS A 55 19.17 0.18 -12.46
N GLY A 56 18.89 -0.09 -11.18
CA GLY A 56 19.63 0.41 -10.02
C GLY A 56 19.15 1.75 -9.48
N PRO A 57 19.53 2.07 -8.24
CA PRO A 57 19.05 3.27 -7.53
C PRO A 57 19.51 4.59 -8.19
N ALA A 58 20.60 4.56 -8.95
CA ALA A 58 21.12 5.73 -9.67
C ALA A 58 20.16 6.21 -10.76
N THR A 59 19.35 5.32 -11.36
CA THR A 59 18.42 5.69 -12.43
C THR A 59 17.16 6.37 -11.91
N ARG A 60 16.78 6.12 -10.66
CA ARG A 60 15.58 6.67 -10.00
C ARG A 60 14.33 6.59 -10.89
N GLN A 61 14.12 5.47 -11.58
CA GLN A 61 13.06 5.36 -12.58
C GLN A 61 11.74 4.83 -11.99
N ALA A 62 11.81 3.90 -11.04
CA ALA A 62 10.63 3.36 -10.38
C ALA A 62 10.05 4.38 -9.38
N PRO A 63 8.73 4.61 -9.36
CA PRO A 63 8.07 5.31 -8.27
C PRO A 63 8.09 4.43 -7.01
N LEU A 64 8.43 5.01 -5.85
CA LEU A 64 8.58 4.26 -4.60
C LEU A 64 7.63 4.76 -3.52
N VAL A 65 7.33 3.87 -2.57
CA VAL A 65 6.82 4.24 -1.25
C VAL A 65 7.99 4.18 -0.27
N GLU A 66 8.28 5.29 0.42
CA GLU A 66 9.27 5.34 1.49
C GLU A 66 8.54 5.22 2.83
N LEU A 67 8.78 4.15 3.57
CA LEU A 67 8.34 4.02 4.95
C LEU A 67 9.41 4.62 5.87
N THR A 68 8.99 5.57 6.72
CA THR A 68 9.85 6.17 7.74
C THR A 68 9.38 5.73 9.12
N TYR A 69 10.22 4.97 9.81
CA TYR A 69 10.02 4.56 11.18
C TYR A 69 10.95 5.37 12.10
N ASN A 70 10.39 6.33 12.84
CA ASN A 70 11.09 7.02 13.91
C ASN A 70 11.13 6.11 15.15
N TRP A 71 12.31 5.95 15.78
CA TRP A 71 12.45 5.05 16.93
C TRP A 71 11.79 5.61 18.19
N ASP A 72 11.70 6.94 18.29
CA ASP A 72 10.87 7.58 19.30
C ASP A 72 9.40 7.54 18.85
N THR A 73 8.53 7.13 19.78
CA THR A 73 7.09 7.00 19.48
C THR A 73 6.44 8.35 19.25
N GLU A 74 5.64 8.43 18.18
CA GLU A 74 4.92 9.63 17.79
C GLU A 74 3.49 9.26 17.39
N ASP A 75 2.50 10.07 17.76
CA ASP A 75 1.12 9.86 17.33
C ASP A 75 0.86 10.58 16.01
N TYR A 76 0.61 9.82 14.94
CA TYR A 76 0.31 10.33 13.60
C TYR A 76 -1.19 10.52 13.34
N GLY A 77 -2.06 10.34 14.34
CA GLY A 77 -3.51 10.49 14.21
C GLY A 77 -4.12 9.51 13.21
N GLU A 78 -5.17 9.94 12.51
CA GLU A 78 -5.94 9.10 11.58
C GLU A 78 -5.48 9.22 10.12
N ALA A 79 -4.41 9.96 9.82
CA ALA A 79 -3.83 10.19 8.49
C ALA A 79 -4.82 10.71 7.41
N ARG A 80 -5.97 11.28 7.80
CA ARG A 80 -7.06 11.69 6.89
C ARG A 80 -6.67 12.79 5.90
N TYR A 81 -5.75 13.64 6.26
CA TYR A 81 -5.26 14.74 5.41
C TYR A 81 -4.46 14.25 4.19
N PHE A 82 -3.92 13.03 4.26
CA PHE A 82 -3.03 12.48 3.21
C PHE A 82 -3.79 12.05 1.95
N GLY A 83 -5.07 11.67 2.05
CA GLY A 83 -5.79 11.04 0.94
C GLY A 83 -5.48 9.55 0.84
N HIS A 84 -4.96 9.08 -0.28
CA HIS A 84 -4.67 7.66 -0.50
C HIS A 84 -3.49 7.42 -1.45
N LEU A 85 -2.97 6.19 -1.43
CA LEU A 85 -2.14 5.62 -2.49
C LEU A 85 -3.04 4.76 -3.39
N ALA A 86 -2.85 4.83 -4.70
CA ALA A 86 -3.59 4.00 -5.66
C ALA A 86 -2.67 3.00 -6.35
N TYR A 87 -3.15 1.75 -6.51
CA TYR A 87 -2.45 0.68 -7.21
C TYR A 87 -3.38 0.03 -8.23
N GLU A 88 -2.89 -0.13 -9.46
CA GLU A 88 -3.53 -0.97 -10.46
C GLU A 88 -3.23 -2.44 -10.14
N VAL A 89 -4.25 -3.31 -10.27
CA VAL A 89 -4.18 -4.73 -9.92
C VAL A 89 -4.78 -5.59 -11.05
N ASP A 90 -4.19 -6.75 -11.32
CA ASP A 90 -4.61 -7.61 -12.41
C ASP A 90 -6.00 -8.25 -12.17
N ASP A 91 -6.34 -8.61 -10.92
CA ASP A 91 -7.64 -9.14 -10.51
C ASP A 91 -8.01 -8.62 -9.12
N ILE A 92 -8.92 -7.63 -9.11
CA ILE A 92 -9.34 -6.95 -7.88
C ILE A 92 -10.07 -7.89 -6.91
N TYR A 93 -10.82 -8.87 -7.43
CA TYR A 93 -11.54 -9.82 -6.58
C TYR A 93 -10.58 -10.79 -5.89
N ALA A 94 -9.66 -11.37 -6.66
CA ALA A 94 -8.65 -12.29 -6.11
C ALA A 94 -7.78 -11.59 -5.05
N LEU A 95 -7.37 -10.34 -5.30
CA LEU A 95 -6.60 -9.58 -4.31
C LEU A 95 -7.43 -9.28 -3.06
N CYS A 96 -8.66 -8.80 -3.18
CA CYS A 96 -9.52 -8.52 -2.04
C CYS A 96 -9.82 -9.78 -1.20
N GLU A 97 -10.05 -10.94 -1.84
CA GLU A 97 -10.22 -12.22 -1.14
C GLU A 97 -8.96 -12.60 -0.36
N ARG A 98 -7.78 -12.47 -0.96
CA ARG A 98 -6.49 -12.74 -0.31
C ARG A 98 -6.27 -11.83 0.89
N LEU A 99 -6.50 -10.52 0.73
CA LEU A 99 -6.36 -9.54 1.81
C LEU A 99 -7.32 -9.84 2.97
N MET A 100 -8.58 -10.15 2.67
CA MET A 100 -9.59 -10.50 3.68
C MET A 100 -9.21 -11.78 4.44
N LYS A 101 -8.71 -12.83 3.75
CA LYS A 101 -8.19 -14.06 4.38
C LYS A 101 -6.98 -13.76 5.27
N ALA A 102 -6.18 -12.75 4.93
CA ALA A 102 -5.04 -12.29 5.73
C ALA A 102 -5.44 -11.31 6.86
N GLY A 103 -6.75 -11.14 7.14
CA GLY A 103 -7.26 -10.29 8.23
C GLY A 103 -7.29 -8.79 7.90
N VAL A 104 -7.14 -8.40 6.65
CA VAL A 104 -7.30 -7.00 6.24
C VAL A 104 -8.78 -6.70 5.99
N THR A 105 -9.28 -5.64 6.62
CA THR A 105 -10.65 -5.17 6.37
C THR A 105 -10.76 -4.55 4.97
N ILE A 106 -11.72 -5.00 4.19
CA ILE A 106 -12.08 -4.35 2.93
C ILE A 106 -13.06 -3.22 3.26
N ASN A 107 -12.55 -1.98 3.31
CA ASN A 107 -13.33 -0.81 3.73
C ASN A 107 -14.40 -0.44 2.70
N ARG A 108 -14.05 -0.39 1.41
CA ARG A 108 -14.99 -0.31 0.30
C ARG A 108 -14.84 -1.56 -0.56
N PRO A 109 -15.83 -2.46 -0.57
CA PRO A 109 -15.79 -3.64 -1.44
C PRO A 109 -15.84 -3.29 -2.93
N PRO A 110 -15.25 -4.12 -3.80
CA PRO A 110 -15.23 -3.90 -5.26
C PRO A 110 -16.56 -4.28 -5.92
N ARG A 111 -17.67 -3.62 -5.53
CA ARG A 111 -19.03 -3.92 -6.00
C ARG A 111 -19.22 -3.76 -7.49
N ASP A 112 -18.49 -2.80 -8.06
CA ASP A 112 -18.50 -2.45 -9.49
C ASP A 112 -17.47 -3.23 -10.32
N GLY A 113 -16.73 -4.15 -9.66
CA GLY A 113 -15.63 -4.87 -10.31
C GLY A 113 -14.42 -4.01 -10.66
N ASN A 114 -14.38 -2.75 -10.20
CA ASN A 114 -13.36 -1.78 -10.61
C ASN A 114 -12.53 -1.22 -9.47
N MET A 115 -13.13 -0.88 -8.32
CA MET A 115 -12.46 -0.12 -7.26
C MET A 115 -12.76 -0.69 -5.88
N ALA A 116 -11.71 -0.81 -5.06
CA ALA A 116 -11.81 -1.15 -3.64
C ALA A 116 -10.94 -0.23 -2.80
N PHE A 117 -11.24 -0.14 -1.50
CA PHE A 117 -10.39 0.52 -0.51
C PHE A 117 -10.08 -0.41 0.66
N VAL A 118 -8.83 -0.37 1.09
CA VAL A 118 -8.35 -0.96 2.35
C VAL A 118 -7.51 0.07 3.11
N ARG A 119 -7.13 -0.22 4.35
CA ARG A 119 -6.22 0.64 5.12
C ARG A 119 -5.03 -0.14 5.65
N SER A 120 -3.87 0.50 5.70
CA SER A 120 -2.68 -0.02 6.37
C SER A 120 -2.87 -0.04 7.89
N PRO A 121 -2.00 -0.71 8.67
CA PRO A 121 -2.00 -0.64 10.13
C PRO A 121 -1.92 0.79 10.67
N ASP A 122 -1.21 1.68 9.98
CA ASP A 122 -1.08 3.11 10.31
C ASP A 122 -2.20 3.97 9.72
N LYS A 123 -3.26 3.33 9.22
CA LYS A 123 -4.48 3.94 8.70
C LYS A 123 -4.33 4.74 7.39
N HIS A 124 -3.23 4.55 6.67
CA HIS A 124 -3.13 5.07 5.31
C HIS A 124 -4.16 4.38 4.41
N SER A 125 -4.94 5.16 3.67
CA SER A 125 -5.89 4.64 2.69
C SER A 125 -5.16 4.11 1.46
N ILE A 126 -5.58 2.94 0.98
CA ILE A 126 -5.06 2.30 -0.22
C ILE A 126 -6.23 2.04 -1.17
N GLU A 127 -6.21 2.67 -2.32
CA GLU A 127 -7.14 2.41 -3.41
C GLU A 127 -6.59 1.29 -4.30
N LEU A 128 -7.44 0.32 -4.62
CA LEU A 128 -7.14 -0.75 -5.56
C LEU A 128 -8.01 -0.56 -6.79
N LEU A 129 -7.41 -0.53 -7.96
CA LEU A 129 -8.08 -0.31 -9.25
C LEU A 129 -7.87 -1.51 -10.16
N GLN A 130 -8.95 -2.02 -10.76
CA GLN A 130 -8.87 -3.10 -11.74
C GLN A 130 -8.14 -2.61 -12.99
N LYS A 131 -7.18 -3.40 -13.45
CA LYS A 131 -6.49 -3.17 -14.73
C LYS A 131 -7.46 -3.40 -15.91
N GLY A 132 -7.50 -2.44 -16.81
CA GLY A 132 -8.36 -2.52 -17.99
C GLY A 132 -9.84 -2.27 -17.67
N ALA A 133 -10.74 -3.07 -18.23
CA ALA A 133 -12.18 -2.93 -18.01
C ALA A 133 -12.59 -3.50 -16.63
N PRO A 134 -13.65 -2.93 -16.01
CA PRO A 134 -14.21 -3.51 -14.80
C PRO A 134 -14.60 -4.98 -14.99
N LEU A 135 -14.35 -5.81 -13.98
CA LEU A 135 -14.81 -7.20 -13.98
C LEU A 135 -16.33 -7.26 -13.78
N PRO A 136 -17.02 -8.31 -14.29
CA PRO A 136 -18.44 -8.49 -14.03
C PRO A 136 -18.74 -8.48 -12.51
N ALA A 137 -19.75 -7.68 -12.14
CA ALA A 137 -20.17 -7.61 -10.74
C ALA A 137 -20.62 -8.99 -10.22
N LYS A 138 -20.19 -9.38 -9.03
CA LYS A 138 -20.50 -10.69 -8.43
C LYS A 138 -20.62 -10.64 -6.90
N GLU A 139 -21.37 -11.60 -6.35
CA GLU A 139 -21.38 -11.84 -4.90
C GLU A 139 -20.05 -12.45 -4.41
N PRO A 140 -19.66 -12.24 -3.14
CA PRO A 140 -20.38 -11.47 -2.11
C PRO A 140 -20.18 -9.96 -2.20
N TRP A 141 -19.43 -9.46 -3.18
CA TRP A 141 -19.00 -8.06 -3.24
C TRP A 141 -20.15 -7.09 -3.45
N ILE A 142 -21.15 -7.47 -4.29
CA ILE A 142 -22.31 -6.61 -4.60
C ILE A 142 -23.06 -6.23 -3.33
N SER A 143 -23.35 -7.21 -2.46
CA SER A 143 -24.12 -7.02 -1.24
C SER A 143 -23.30 -6.56 -0.04
N MET A 144 -21.95 -6.64 -0.11
CA MET A 144 -21.09 -6.32 1.02
C MET A 144 -21.11 -4.81 1.33
N PRO A 145 -21.45 -4.42 2.59
CA PRO A 145 -21.46 -2.99 2.97
C PRO A 145 -20.07 -2.40 3.10
N ASN A 146 -19.98 -1.07 3.10
CA ASN A 146 -18.75 -0.37 3.49
C ASN A 146 -18.48 -0.59 4.99
N SER A 147 -17.19 -0.62 5.35
CA SER A 147 -16.72 -0.77 6.72
C SER A 147 -15.78 0.37 7.11
N GLY A 148 -16.15 1.15 8.13
CA GLY A 148 -15.34 2.27 8.61
C GLY A 148 -15.27 3.44 7.64
N LYS A 149 -14.15 4.20 7.77
CA LYS A 149 -13.82 5.35 6.91
C LYS A 149 -12.47 5.07 6.24
N TRP A 150 -12.31 5.52 5.02
CA TRP A 150 -11.08 5.38 4.25
C TRP A 150 -10.70 6.69 3.53
#